data_80798972402bbc2a3812ab4a64dc8ee1
#
_entry.id   80798972402bbc2a3812ab4a64dc8ee1
#
_cell.length_a   1.000
_cell.length_b   1.000
_cell.length_c   1.000
_cell.angle_alpha   90.00
_cell.angle_beta   90.00
_cell.angle_gamma   90.00
#
_symmetry.space_group_name_H-M   'P 1'
#
loop_
_entity.id
_entity.type
_entity.pdbx_description
1 polymer ?
#
loop_
_entity_poly.entity_id
_entity_poly.type
_entity_poly.pdbx_seq_one_letter_code
_entity_poly.pdbx_strand_id
1 'polypeptide(L)'
;MPEDIEQMEDLSSTEKERLAQTGLEVDMKNRSGSFFQVDHDIRQVASMEKGIEVLAIGEALKKYDWLQDYYWKLVPKDKDQYTKFVADQPEPRGFVIIARKGSKTLYPLQACLFLSKTPVQHVHNLIIAEEGAELHIISGCASASYTKTGSHVGVSEFYVGKGARVTSTMIHNWGEEISVFPRSAALVEEDGVFLSNYVCMQPVRKIQMAPVAYLKGRNAIGRFSSITVTTPGSYMDLGSV
;
A
#
# COMPACT_ATOMS: atom_id res chain seq x y z
N MET A 1 -24.48 0.79 16.51
CA MET A 1 -23.41 1.58 15.86
C MET A 1 -22.20 0.68 15.82
N PRO A 2 -21.39 0.68 14.74
CA PRO A 2 -20.16 -0.10 14.78
C PRO A 2 -19.29 0.43 15.92
N GLU A 3 -18.80 -0.49 16.76
CA GLU A 3 -17.86 -0.19 17.84
C GLU A 3 -16.61 0.49 17.28
N ASP A 4 -15.93 1.30 18.08
CA ASP A 4 -14.69 1.93 17.64
C ASP A 4 -13.61 0.83 17.51
N ILE A 5 -13.07 0.70 16.30
CA ILE A 5 -12.03 -0.28 15.97
C ILE A 5 -10.69 0.33 16.38
N GLU A 6 -10.12 -0.10 17.50
CA GLU A 6 -8.83 0.36 18.00
C GLU A 6 -7.67 -0.52 17.48
N GLN A 7 -7.91 -1.82 17.29
CA GLN A 7 -6.94 -2.79 16.82
C GLN A 7 -7.62 -3.86 15.96
N MET A 8 -6.85 -4.69 15.26
CA MET A 8 -7.41 -5.73 14.38
C MET A 8 -8.27 -6.74 15.13
N GLU A 9 -7.95 -6.99 16.38
CA GLU A 9 -8.69 -7.92 17.27
C GLU A 9 -10.12 -7.46 17.56
N ASP A 10 -10.41 -6.15 17.49
CA ASP A 10 -11.74 -5.57 17.71
C ASP A 10 -12.69 -5.74 16.53
N LEU A 11 -12.15 -6.15 15.38
CA LEU A 11 -12.95 -6.43 14.19
C LEU A 11 -13.90 -7.59 14.43
N SER A 12 -15.11 -7.50 13.89
CA SER A 12 -16.07 -8.61 13.88
C SER A 12 -15.51 -9.82 13.15
N SER A 13 -16.08 -11.00 13.38
CA SER A 13 -15.68 -12.22 12.66
C SER A 13 -15.78 -12.06 11.13
N THR A 14 -16.83 -11.39 10.66
CA THR A 14 -17.03 -11.08 9.23
C THR A 14 -15.92 -10.19 8.68
N GLU A 15 -15.52 -9.16 9.41
CA GLU A 15 -14.46 -8.25 8.97
C GLU A 15 -13.09 -8.94 9.01
N LYS A 16 -12.84 -9.77 10.01
CA LYS A 16 -11.62 -10.62 10.09
C LYS A 16 -11.51 -11.56 8.89
N GLU A 17 -12.61 -12.21 8.52
CA GLU A 17 -12.65 -13.07 7.33
C GLU A 17 -12.37 -12.28 6.04
N ARG A 18 -12.96 -11.09 5.90
CA ARG A 18 -12.67 -10.21 4.75
C ARG A 18 -11.22 -9.80 4.67
N LEU A 19 -10.57 -9.51 5.79
CA LEU A 19 -9.13 -9.21 5.84
C LEU A 19 -8.28 -10.45 5.56
N ALA A 20 -8.63 -11.61 6.10
CA ALA A 20 -7.93 -12.86 5.80
C ALA A 20 -7.93 -13.18 4.29
N GLN A 21 -9.02 -12.87 3.57
CA GLN A 21 -9.08 -13.00 2.11
C GLN A 21 -8.11 -12.06 1.37
N THR A 22 -7.57 -11.05 2.03
CA THR A 22 -6.51 -10.18 1.48
C THR A 22 -5.09 -10.66 1.81
N GLY A 23 -4.96 -11.86 2.36
CA GLY A 23 -3.66 -12.45 2.73
C GLY A 23 -3.08 -11.89 4.03
N LEU A 24 -3.87 -11.17 4.82
CA LEU A 24 -3.45 -10.65 6.12
C LEU A 24 -3.73 -11.66 7.24
N GLU A 25 -2.75 -11.85 8.11
CA GLU A 25 -2.93 -12.62 9.34
C GLU A 25 -3.42 -11.71 10.46
N VAL A 26 -4.65 -11.92 10.90
CA VAL A 26 -5.28 -11.11 11.95
C VAL A 26 -4.67 -11.38 13.33
N ASP A 27 -4.12 -12.58 13.55
CA ASP A 27 -3.51 -13.00 14.82
C ASP A 27 -2.10 -12.46 15.08
N MET A 28 -1.63 -11.56 14.23
CA MET A 28 -0.35 -10.85 14.37
C MET A 28 0.92 -11.74 14.36
N LYS A 29 0.82 -13.01 13.96
CA LYS A 29 1.98 -13.91 13.83
C LYS A 29 2.60 -13.85 12.43
N ASN A 30 3.81 -14.42 12.28
CA ASN A 30 4.49 -14.63 10.99
C ASN A 30 4.56 -13.38 10.10
N ARG A 31 4.96 -12.23 10.68
CA ARG A 31 5.17 -10.98 9.96
C ARG A 31 6.44 -10.27 10.39
N SER A 32 7.07 -9.55 9.47
CA SER A 32 8.29 -8.77 9.75
C SER A 32 7.98 -7.34 10.22
N GLY A 33 6.74 -6.95 10.16
CA GLY A 33 6.22 -5.67 10.62
C GLY A 33 4.75 -5.51 10.24
N SER A 34 4.08 -4.52 10.81
CA SER A 34 2.67 -4.27 10.53
C SER A 34 2.32 -2.79 10.50
N PHE A 35 1.34 -2.47 9.68
CA PHE A 35 0.66 -1.19 9.63
C PHE A 35 -0.85 -1.43 9.52
N PHE A 36 -1.64 -0.81 10.38
CA PHE A 36 -3.10 -0.87 10.33
C PHE A 36 -3.69 0.52 10.41
N GLN A 37 -4.50 0.87 9.42
CA GLN A 37 -5.21 2.14 9.32
C GLN A 37 -6.69 1.88 9.06
N VAL A 38 -7.55 2.47 9.87
CA VAL A 38 -9.00 2.48 9.71
C VAL A 38 -9.42 3.89 9.29
N ASP A 39 -10.01 4.01 8.11
CA ASP A 39 -10.33 5.30 7.50
C ASP A 39 -9.07 6.20 7.40
N HIS A 40 -8.97 7.23 8.23
CA HIS A 40 -7.80 8.10 8.31
C HIS A 40 -6.97 7.91 9.60
N ASP A 41 -7.43 7.04 10.51
CA ASP A 41 -6.79 6.83 11.80
C ASP A 41 -5.83 5.66 11.75
N ILE A 42 -4.58 5.94 12.07
CA ILE A 42 -3.54 4.91 12.18
C ILE A 42 -3.70 4.26 13.55
N ARG A 43 -3.99 2.97 13.57
CA ARG A 43 -4.28 2.19 14.77
C ARG A 43 -3.09 1.37 15.24
N GLN A 44 -2.24 0.94 14.31
CA GLN A 44 -1.09 0.12 14.65
C GLN A 44 0.07 0.34 13.69
N VAL A 45 1.26 0.44 14.27
CA VAL A 45 2.54 0.45 13.56
C VAL A 45 3.53 -0.39 14.35
N ALA A 46 4.14 -1.39 13.71
CA ALA A 46 5.14 -2.23 14.35
C ALA A 46 6.25 -2.62 13.38
N SER A 47 7.50 -2.52 13.85
CA SER A 47 8.70 -3.04 13.19
C SER A 47 9.19 -4.24 13.98
N MET A 48 9.32 -5.41 13.37
CA MET A 48 9.66 -6.67 14.07
C MET A 48 11.01 -7.23 13.67
N GLU A 49 11.58 -6.73 12.57
CA GLU A 49 12.88 -7.17 12.06
C GLU A 49 13.94 -6.09 12.20
N LYS A 50 15.16 -6.50 12.51
CA LYS A 50 16.31 -5.59 12.57
C LYS A 50 16.58 -4.99 11.18
N GLY A 51 16.68 -3.66 11.12
CA GLY A 51 16.93 -2.94 9.88
C GLY A 51 15.68 -2.73 9.02
N ILE A 52 14.50 -3.13 9.49
CA ILE A 52 13.23 -2.80 8.86
C ILE A 52 12.48 -1.82 9.77
N GLU A 53 12.13 -0.66 9.24
CA GLU A 53 11.35 0.35 9.96
C GLU A 53 9.99 0.53 9.28
N VAL A 54 8.93 0.51 10.08
CA VAL A 54 7.58 0.87 9.65
C VAL A 54 7.14 2.07 10.47
N LEU A 55 6.67 3.11 9.83
CA LEU A 55 6.28 4.36 10.48
C LEU A 55 5.01 4.92 9.83
N ALA A 56 4.23 5.66 10.58
CA ALA A 56 3.23 6.56 10.00
C ALA A 56 3.95 7.64 9.18
N ILE A 57 3.45 7.96 7.99
CA ILE A 57 4.16 8.87 7.08
C ILE A 57 4.34 10.27 7.69
N GLY A 58 3.35 10.79 8.40
CA GLY A 58 3.44 12.10 9.06
C GLY A 58 4.50 12.15 10.16
N GLU A 59 4.71 11.04 10.88
CA GLU A 59 5.78 10.92 11.88
C GLU A 59 7.14 10.73 11.24
N ALA A 60 7.21 9.90 10.20
CA ALA A 60 8.45 9.65 9.47
C ALA A 60 9.03 10.94 8.85
N LEU A 61 8.17 11.77 8.24
CA LEU A 61 8.57 13.05 7.65
C LEU A 61 9.06 14.08 8.68
N LYS A 62 8.62 13.97 9.94
CA LYS A 62 9.14 14.78 11.06
C LYS A 62 10.44 14.21 11.63
N LYS A 63 10.59 12.89 11.61
CA LYS A 63 11.75 12.17 12.17
C LYS A 63 12.97 12.23 11.27
N TYR A 64 12.75 12.21 9.95
CA TYR A 64 13.78 12.06 8.95
C TYR A 64 13.68 13.13 7.85
N ASP A 65 14.45 14.20 7.96
CA ASP A 65 14.45 15.30 6.98
C ASP A 65 14.79 14.83 5.56
N TRP A 66 15.67 13.82 5.42
CA TRP A 66 16.07 13.25 4.15
C TRP A 66 14.92 12.57 3.37
N LEU A 67 13.80 12.21 4.02
CA LEU A 67 12.64 11.67 3.33
C LEU A 67 11.97 12.68 2.39
N GLN A 68 12.23 13.97 2.56
CA GLN A 68 11.77 15.00 1.63
C GLN A 68 12.38 14.85 0.22
N ASP A 69 13.52 14.16 0.08
CA ASP A 69 14.15 13.86 -1.19
C ASP A 69 13.48 12.70 -1.94
N TYR A 70 12.58 11.98 -1.26
CA TYR A 70 11.83 10.83 -1.78
C TYR A 70 10.33 11.10 -1.90
N TYR A 71 9.78 11.89 -1.01
CA TYR A 71 8.35 12.14 -0.90
C TYR A 71 7.83 12.98 -2.07
N TRP A 72 6.89 12.44 -2.86
CA TRP A 72 6.36 13.03 -4.09
C TRP A 72 7.42 13.27 -5.19
N LYS A 73 8.39 12.36 -5.35
CA LYS A 73 9.42 12.50 -6.39
C LYS A 73 9.21 11.60 -7.61
N LEU A 74 8.49 10.50 -7.45
CA LEU A 74 8.18 9.58 -8.57
C LEU A 74 6.78 9.80 -9.10
N VAL A 75 5.83 10.12 -8.24
CA VAL A 75 4.45 10.45 -8.62
C VAL A 75 4.24 11.96 -8.48
N PRO A 76 4.11 12.74 -9.57
CA PRO A 76 3.85 14.17 -9.48
C PRO A 76 2.54 14.49 -8.74
N LYS A 77 2.57 15.51 -7.88
CA LYS A 77 1.40 15.94 -7.09
C LYS A 77 0.19 16.34 -7.96
N ASP A 78 0.45 16.81 -9.15
CA ASP A 78 -0.51 17.33 -10.14
C ASP A 78 -0.66 16.41 -11.35
N LYS A 79 -0.24 15.14 -11.25
CA LYS A 79 -0.37 14.17 -12.34
C LYS A 79 -1.82 14.05 -12.84
N ASP A 80 -2.75 14.03 -11.91
CA ASP A 80 -4.19 14.02 -12.17
C ASP A 80 -4.99 14.52 -10.95
N GLN A 81 -6.31 14.51 -11.05
CA GLN A 81 -7.20 14.94 -9.98
C GLN A 81 -7.03 14.14 -8.68
N TYR A 82 -6.62 12.88 -8.75
CA TYR A 82 -6.47 11.99 -7.60
C TYR A 82 -5.17 12.27 -6.84
N THR A 83 -4.06 12.41 -7.55
CA THR A 83 -2.79 12.80 -6.92
C THR A 83 -2.88 14.18 -6.30
N LYS A 84 -3.51 15.14 -7.02
CA LYS A 84 -3.77 16.47 -6.50
C LYS A 84 -4.63 16.41 -5.23
N PHE A 85 -5.71 15.62 -5.22
CA PHE A 85 -6.56 15.45 -4.04
C PHE A 85 -5.77 14.98 -2.83
N VAL A 86 -4.89 13.96 -2.98
CA VAL A 86 -4.06 13.47 -1.87
C VAL A 86 -3.02 14.50 -1.44
N ALA A 87 -2.42 15.24 -2.38
CA ALA A 87 -1.41 16.25 -2.10
C ALA A 87 -1.96 17.49 -1.38
N ASP A 88 -3.22 17.84 -1.64
CA ASP A 88 -3.90 19.02 -1.06
C ASP A 88 -4.43 18.73 0.39
N GLN A 89 -4.31 17.48 0.89
CA GLN A 89 -4.76 17.17 2.24
C GLN A 89 -3.84 17.81 3.29
N PRO A 90 -4.39 18.34 4.40
CA PRO A 90 -3.61 19.07 5.39
C PRO A 90 -2.61 18.16 6.14
N GLU A 91 -2.94 16.89 6.28
CA GLU A 91 -2.09 15.91 6.96
C GLU A 91 -1.82 14.71 6.06
N PRO A 92 -0.55 14.31 5.88
CA PRO A 92 -0.22 13.09 5.15
C PRO A 92 -0.68 11.86 5.93
N ARG A 93 -1.35 10.93 5.23
CA ARG A 93 -1.83 9.64 5.75
C ARG A 93 -1.17 8.52 4.97
N GLY A 94 -1.01 7.36 5.60
CA GLY A 94 -0.33 6.21 5.05
C GLY A 94 0.95 5.88 5.82
N PHE A 95 1.86 5.15 5.21
CA PHE A 95 3.04 4.62 5.87
C PHE A 95 4.34 4.88 5.12
N VAL A 96 5.44 4.80 5.86
CA VAL A 96 6.79 4.67 5.33
C VAL A 96 7.35 3.33 5.77
N ILE A 97 7.94 2.59 4.83
CA ILE A 97 8.73 1.40 5.09
C ILE A 97 10.15 1.68 4.63
N ILE A 98 11.12 1.48 5.53
CA ILE A 98 12.55 1.61 5.23
C ILE A 98 13.20 0.26 5.52
N ALA A 99 13.71 -0.39 4.49
CA ALA A 99 14.56 -1.56 4.60
C ALA A 99 16.03 -1.10 4.43
N ARG A 100 16.78 -1.11 5.53
CA ARG A 100 18.17 -0.65 5.57
C ARG A 100 19.09 -1.58 4.78
N LYS A 101 20.24 -1.07 4.38
CA LYS A 101 21.24 -1.78 3.58
C LYS A 101 21.44 -3.23 4.03
N GLY A 102 21.20 -4.17 3.14
CA GLY A 102 21.36 -5.60 3.33
C GLY A 102 20.38 -6.25 4.30
N SER A 103 19.37 -5.51 4.81
CA SER A 103 18.33 -6.11 5.64
C SER A 103 17.38 -6.99 4.84
N LYS A 104 16.75 -7.98 5.50
CA LYS A 104 15.84 -8.92 4.85
C LYS A 104 14.62 -9.14 5.71
N THR A 105 13.45 -9.19 5.11
CA THR A 105 12.25 -9.66 5.78
C THR A 105 12.22 -11.18 5.80
N LEU A 106 12.00 -11.77 6.98
CA LEU A 106 11.80 -13.22 7.13
C LEU A 106 10.40 -13.62 6.67
N TYR A 107 9.41 -12.84 7.09
CA TYR A 107 8.01 -12.94 6.67
C TYR A 107 7.60 -11.68 5.92
N PRO A 108 6.51 -11.68 5.14
CA PRO A 108 5.99 -10.46 4.57
C PRO A 108 5.65 -9.43 5.66
N LEU A 109 5.99 -8.17 5.41
CA LEU A 109 5.43 -7.05 6.14
C LEU A 109 3.97 -6.89 5.73
N GLN A 110 3.07 -6.70 6.67
CA GLN A 110 1.64 -6.62 6.41
C GLN A 110 1.12 -5.19 6.62
N ALA A 111 0.55 -4.59 5.58
CA ALA A 111 -0.10 -3.29 5.64
C ALA A 111 -1.61 -3.45 5.39
N CYS A 112 -2.43 -3.00 6.32
CA CYS A 112 -3.88 -3.04 6.20
C CYS A 112 -4.45 -1.63 6.09
N LEU A 113 -5.22 -1.39 5.03
CA LEU A 113 -5.99 -0.17 4.81
C LEU A 113 -7.48 -0.54 4.81
N PHE A 114 -8.18 -0.19 5.87
CA PHE A 114 -9.57 -0.57 6.09
C PHE A 114 -10.50 0.64 5.99
N LEU A 115 -11.43 0.60 5.04
CA LEU A 115 -12.44 1.64 4.84
C LEU A 115 -13.70 1.26 5.61
N SER A 116 -14.09 2.08 6.58
CA SER A 116 -15.21 1.81 7.48
C SER A 116 -16.33 2.83 7.35
N LYS A 117 -16.11 4.06 7.77
CA LYS A 117 -17.14 5.10 7.89
C LYS A 117 -16.92 6.29 6.96
N THR A 118 -15.68 6.56 6.56
CA THR A 118 -15.38 7.72 5.72
C THR A 118 -15.84 7.51 4.27
N PRO A 119 -16.37 8.52 3.59
CA PRO A 119 -16.74 8.40 2.18
C PRO A 119 -15.51 8.29 1.26
N VAL A 120 -14.36 8.83 1.68
CA VAL A 120 -13.11 8.80 0.92
C VAL A 120 -11.94 8.55 1.84
N GLN A 121 -11.24 7.44 1.66
CA GLN A 121 -9.96 7.18 2.28
C GLN A 121 -8.84 7.59 1.31
N HIS A 122 -7.84 8.30 1.82
CA HIS A 122 -6.66 8.68 1.04
C HIS A 122 -5.38 8.32 1.79
N VAL A 123 -4.37 7.91 1.03
CA VAL A 123 -3.06 7.55 1.58
C VAL A 123 -1.93 7.90 0.61
N HIS A 124 -0.76 8.19 1.17
CA HIS A 124 0.51 8.23 0.45
C HIS A 124 1.52 7.31 1.17
N ASN A 125 1.93 6.28 0.49
CA ASN A 125 2.87 5.30 1.02
C ASN A 125 4.25 5.48 0.38
N LEU A 126 5.29 5.41 1.18
CA LEU A 126 6.67 5.54 0.73
C LEU A 126 7.46 4.31 1.15
N ILE A 127 8.03 3.62 0.19
CA ILE A 127 8.76 2.37 0.41
C ILE A 127 10.19 2.52 -0.11
N ILE A 128 11.18 2.39 0.77
CA ILE A 128 12.59 2.55 0.45
C ILE A 128 13.32 1.27 0.85
N ALA A 129 13.85 0.56 -0.14
CA ALA A 129 14.75 -0.57 0.05
C ALA A 129 16.16 -0.12 -0.32
N GLU A 130 17.03 0.03 0.67
CA GLU A 130 18.42 0.42 0.46
C GLU A 130 19.22 -0.69 -0.22
N GLU A 131 20.46 -0.43 -0.60
CA GLU A 131 21.34 -1.35 -1.32
C GLU A 131 21.33 -2.77 -0.74
N GLY A 132 21.04 -3.76 -1.56
CA GLY A 132 21.04 -5.18 -1.19
C GLY A 132 19.95 -5.62 -0.23
N ALA A 133 18.97 -4.75 0.09
CA ALA A 133 17.85 -5.13 0.95
C ALA A 133 16.86 -6.05 0.23
N GLU A 134 16.22 -6.97 0.97
CA GLU A 134 15.15 -7.84 0.49
C GLU A 134 13.87 -7.57 1.29
N LEU A 135 12.85 -7.05 0.63
CA LEU A 135 11.61 -6.61 1.25
C LEU A 135 10.41 -7.27 0.59
N HIS A 136 9.61 -7.99 1.37
CA HIS A 136 8.33 -8.55 0.97
C HIS A 136 7.21 -7.83 1.70
N ILE A 137 6.21 -7.34 0.95
CA ILE A 137 5.07 -6.61 1.48
C ILE A 137 3.78 -7.25 0.97
N ILE A 138 2.83 -7.48 1.87
CA ILE A 138 1.43 -7.76 1.54
C ILE A 138 0.60 -6.57 2.02
N SER A 139 -0.05 -5.88 1.09
CA SER A 139 -1.00 -4.81 1.40
C SER A 139 -2.42 -5.32 1.17
N GLY A 140 -3.13 -5.52 2.26
CA GLY A 140 -4.54 -5.90 2.26
C GLY A 140 -5.42 -4.67 2.40
N CYS A 141 -6.23 -4.39 1.38
CA CYS A 141 -7.16 -3.28 1.40
C CYS A 141 -8.59 -3.81 1.34
N ALA A 142 -9.42 -3.44 2.30
CA ALA A 142 -10.81 -3.89 2.36
C ALA A 142 -11.74 -2.78 2.83
N SER A 143 -13.02 -2.91 2.52
CA SER A 143 -14.08 -2.12 3.14
C SER A 143 -14.88 -2.97 4.13
N ALA A 144 -15.45 -2.30 5.15
CA ALA A 144 -16.35 -2.96 6.07
C ALA A 144 -17.60 -3.49 5.33
N SER A 145 -18.18 -4.57 5.83
CA SER A 145 -19.36 -5.22 5.24
C SER A 145 -20.58 -4.30 5.16
N TYR A 146 -20.66 -3.34 6.08
CA TYR A 146 -21.71 -2.33 6.13
C TYR A 146 -21.42 -1.06 5.30
N THR A 147 -20.19 -0.90 4.76
CA THR A 147 -19.82 0.25 3.92
C THR A 147 -20.38 0.07 2.52
N LYS A 148 -21.44 0.82 2.21
CA LYS A 148 -22.20 0.67 0.95
C LYS A 148 -21.50 1.33 -0.23
N THR A 149 -20.95 2.53 -0.03
CA THR A 149 -20.31 3.32 -1.08
C THR A 149 -19.06 3.98 -0.52
N GLY A 150 -18.13 4.32 -1.39
CA GLY A 150 -16.93 5.04 -0.98
C GLY A 150 -15.86 5.05 -2.06
N SER A 151 -14.75 5.67 -1.73
CA SER A 151 -13.58 5.70 -2.60
C SER A 151 -12.29 5.51 -1.81
N HIS A 152 -11.34 4.82 -2.43
CA HIS A 152 -9.97 4.73 -1.95
C HIS A 152 -9.03 5.36 -2.97
N VAL A 153 -8.24 6.34 -2.53
CA VAL A 153 -7.23 7.02 -3.36
C VAL A 153 -5.86 6.77 -2.74
N GLY A 154 -5.08 5.91 -3.36
CA GLY A 154 -3.76 5.50 -2.86
C GLY A 154 -2.63 6.00 -3.75
N VAL A 155 -1.66 6.71 -3.19
CA VAL A 155 -0.38 7.01 -3.84
C VAL A 155 0.69 6.13 -3.20
N SER A 156 1.55 5.50 -4.02
CA SER A 156 2.66 4.68 -3.51
C SER A 156 3.93 4.90 -4.34
N GLU A 157 5.01 5.22 -3.67
CA GLU A 157 6.32 5.42 -4.29
C GLU A 157 7.31 4.39 -3.74
N PHE A 158 7.97 3.67 -4.67
CA PHE A 158 8.92 2.61 -4.33
C PHE A 158 10.32 2.99 -4.82
N TYR A 159 11.29 2.94 -3.93
CA TYR A 159 12.69 3.15 -4.23
C TYR A 159 13.45 1.86 -3.97
N VAL A 160 13.93 1.24 -5.04
CA VAL A 160 14.63 -0.03 -5.00
C VAL A 160 16.10 0.22 -5.33
N GLY A 161 16.93 0.26 -4.29
CA GLY A 161 18.35 0.54 -4.39
C GLY A 161 19.14 -0.55 -5.12
N LYS A 162 20.41 -0.30 -5.35
CA LYS A 162 21.31 -1.21 -6.05
C LYS A 162 21.29 -2.62 -5.45
N GLY A 163 21.02 -3.61 -6.30
CA GLY A 163 20.93 -5.02 -5.90
C GLY A 163 19.81 -5.34 -4.90
N ALA A 164 18.95 -4.39 -4.58
CA ALA A 164 17.81 -4.63 -3.69
C ALA A 164 16.67 -5.37 -4.42
N ARG A 165 15.87 -6.07 -3.65
CA ARG A 165 14.70 -6.81 -4.15
C ARG A 165 13.45 -6.43 -3.36
N VAL A 166 12.44 -5.92 -4.04
CA VAL A 166 11.14 -5.61 -3.45
C VAL A 166 10.05 -6.41 -4.14
N THR A 167 9.28 -7.15 -3.36
CA THR A 167 8.04 -7.78 -3.81
C THR A 167 6.87 -7.12 -3.06
N SER A 168 5.98 -6.47 -3.79
CA SER A 168 4.78 -5.85 -3.27
C SER A 168 3.55 -6.57 -3.82
N THR A 169 2.78 -7.19 -2.94
CA THR A 169 1.52 -7.84 -3.29
C THR A 169 0.37 -7.07 -2.66
N MET A 170 -0.48 -6.49 -3.50
CA MET A 170 -1.67 -5.75 -3.08
C MET A 170 -2.91 -6.58 -3.40
N ILE A 171 -3.69 -6.88 -2.38
CA ILE A 171 -4.91 -7.67 -2.50
C ILE A 171 -6.10 -6.83 -2.02
N HIS A 172 -7.06 -6.62 -2.91
CA HIS A 172 -8.26 -5.82 -2.66
C HIS A 172 -9.49 -6.69 -2.41
N ASN A 173 -10.19 -6.41 -1.31
CA ASN A 173 -11.50 -6.98 -0.96
C ASN A 173 -12.48 -5.84 -0.63
N TRP A 174 -12.73 -5.00 -1.61
CA TRP A 174 -13.64 -3.87 -1.50
C TRP A 174 -15.10 -4.29 -1.62
N GLY A 175 -16.01 -3.41 -1.24
CA GLY A 175 -17.43 -3.56 -1.54
C GLY A 175 -17.73 -3.21 -3.00
N GLU A 176 -18.82 -3.73 -3.53
CA GLU A 176 -19.22 -3.63 -4.94
C GLU A 176 -19.36 -2.18 -5.44
N GLU A 177 -19.81 -1.26 -4.58
CA GLU A 177 -19.97 0.17 -4.91
C GLU A 177 -18.76 1.05 -4.51
N ILE A 178 -17.61 0.44 -4.24
CA ILE A 178 -16.39 1.17 -3.93
C ILE A 178 -15.60 1.48 -5.22
N SER A 179 -15.08 2.70 -5.30
CA SER A 179 -14.20 3.14 -6.39
C SER A 179 -12.76 3.26 -5.90
N VAL A 180 -11.79 2.77 -6.68
CA VAL A 180 -10.39 2.63 -6.25
C VAL A 180 -9.47 3.26 -7.29
N PHE A 181 -8.61 4.17 -6.85
CA PHE A 181 -7.74 4.97 -7.70
C PHE A 181 -6.27 4.90 -7.24
N PRO A 182 -5.57 3.78 -7.43
CA PRO A 182 -4.16 3.66 -7.11
C PRO A 182 -3.29 4.46 -8.10
N ARG A 183 -2.31 5.16 -7.57
CA ARG A 183 -1.26 5.83 -8.34
C ARG A 183 0.08 5.40 -7.78
N SER A 184 0.87 4.68 -8.55
CA SER A 184 2.15 4.22 -8.05
C SER A 184 3.27 4.36 -9.06
N ALA A 185 4.48 4.54 -8.54
CA ALA A 185 5.70 4.53 -9.32
C ALA A 185 6.83 3.85 -8.55
N ALA A 186 7.72 3.19 -9.27
CA ALA A 186 8.92 2.58 -8.73
C ALA A 186 10.16 3.10 -9.47
N LEU A 187 11.21 3.43 -8.73
CA LEU A 187 12.55 3.64 -9.27
C LEU A 187 13.39 2.43 -8.92
N VAL A 188 13.99 1.79 -9.93
CA VAL A 188 14.81 0.59 -9.75
C VAL A 188 16.22 0.87 -10.21
N GLU A 189 17.18 0.77 -9.29
CA GLU A 189 18.60 0.97 -9.58
C GLU A 189 19.27 -0.27 -10.15
N GLU A 190 20.58 -0.20 -10.38
CA GLU A 190 21.42 -1.28 -10.93
C GLU A 190 21.21 -2.60 -10.18
N ASP A 191 21.01 -3.69 -10.92
CA ASP A 191 20.76 -5.05 -10.40
C ASP A 191 19.56 -5.15 -9.44
N GLY A 192 18.77 -4.08 -9.30
CA GLY A 192 17.57 -4.05 -8.48
C GLY A 192 16.41 -4.81 -9.12
N VAL A 193 15.51 -5.34 -8.30
CA VAL A 193 14.33 -6.09 -8.74
C VAL A 193 13.07 -5.58 -8.03
N PHE A 194 12.08 -5.14 -8.81
CA PHE A 194 10.76 -4.77 -8.33
C PHE A 194 9.69 -5.69 -8.92
N LEU A 195 9.00 -6.43 -8.07
CA LEU A 195 7.88 -7.30 -8.44
C LEU A 195 6.60 -6.74 -7.79
N SER A 196 5.65 -6.34 -8.61
CA SER A 196 4.36 -5.83 -8.17
C SER A 196 3.25 -6.77 -8.60
N ASN A 197 2.53 -7.33 -7.63
CA ASN A 197 1.38 -8.19 -7.85
C ASN A 197 0.12 -7.46 -7.36
N TYR A 198 -0.88 -7.37 -8.22
CA TYR A 198 -2.17 -6.78 -7.88
C TYR A 198 -3.27 -7.82 -8.03
N VAL A 199 -4.10 -7.98 -7.01
CA VAL A 199 -5.20 -8.96 -7.00
C VAL A 199 -6.49 -8.26 -6.57
N CYS A 200 -7.54 -8.36 -7.40
CA CYS A 200 -8.89 -7.91 -7.09
C CYS A 200 -9.90 -8.94 -7.63
N MET A 201 -10.30 -9.86 -6.76
CA MET A 201 -11.22 -10.96 -7.11
C MET A 201 -12.67 -10.66 -6.78
N GLN A 202 -12.93 -9.63 -5.99
CA GLN A 202 -14.28 -9.21 -5.60
C GLN A 202 -14.78 -8.09 -6.50
N PRO A 203 -16.11 -8.01 -6.71
CA PRO A 203 -16.72 -6.92 -7.45
C PRO A 203 -16.35 -5.55 -6.86
N VAL A 204 -16.05 -4.60 -7.73
CA VAL A 204 -15.88 -3.18 -7.38
C VAL A 204 -16.54 -2.32 -8.45
N ARG A 205 -16.99 -1.14 -8.06
CA ARG A 205 -17.61 -0.20 -9.01
C ARG A 205 -16.63 0.30 -10.06
N LYS A 206 -15.45 0.72 -9.62
CA LYS A 206 -14.45 1.28 -10.52
C LYS A 206 -13.02 1.04 -9.99
N ILE A 207 -12.14 0.62 -10.90
CA ILE A 207 -10.69 0.67 -10.67
C ILE A 207 -10.05 1.41 -11.85
N GLN A 208 -9.16 2.33 -11.54
CA GLN A 208 -8.33 2.98 -12.55
C GLN A 208 -6.91 3.10 -12.04
N MET A 209 -5.97 2.41 -12.69
CA MET A 209 -4.56 2.44 -12.32
C MET A 209 -3.65 2.24 -13.54
N ALA A 210 -2.47 2.88 -13.47
CA ALA A 210 -1.37 2.70 -14.42
C ALA A 210 -0.05 2.89 -13.66
N PRO A 211 0.46 1.87 -12.96
CA PRO A 211 1.75 1.93 -12.28
C PRO A 211 2.90 2.11 -13.30
N VAL A 212 3.95 2.78 -12.86
CA VAL A 212 5.13 3.07 -13.68
C VAL A 212 6.38 2.51 -13.01
N ALA A 213 7.31 1.91 -13.79
CA ALA A 213 8.63 1.53 -13.30
C ALA A 213 9.72 2.25 -14.10
N TYR A 214 10.53 3.04 -13.41
CA TYR A 214 11.73 3.69 -13.94
C TYR A 214 12.94 2.80 -13.69
N LEU A 215 13.39 2.08 -14.72
CA LEU A 215 14.57 1.22 -14.65
C LEU A 215 15.82 2.06 -14.97
N LYS A 216 16.56 2.47 -13.93
CA LYS A 216 17.66 3.44 -14.03
C LYS A 216 19.04 2.82 -14.13
N GLY A 217 19.19 1.55 -13.80
CA GLY A 217 20.48 0.90 -13.78
C GLY A 217 20.57 -0.30 -14.72
N ARG A 218 21.80 -0.79 -14.96
CA ARG A 218 22.02 -2.04 -15.70
C ARG A 218 21.34 -3.19 -14.96
N ASN A 219 20.74 -4.13 -15.68
CA ASN A 219 20.04 -5.31 -15.16
C ASN A 219 18.86 -4.98 -14.19
N ALA A 220 18.41 -3.73 -14.13
CA ALA A 220 17.21 -3.41 -13.36
C ALA A 220 15.99 -4.13 -13.92
N ILE A 221 15.16 -4.72 -13.05
CA ILE A 221 13.97 -5.48 -13.43
C ILE A 221 12.75 -4.90 -12.77
N GLY A 222 11.73 -4.59 -13.57
CA GLY A 222 10.38 -4.25 -13.12
C GLY A 222 9.38 -5.24 -13.72
N ARG A 223 8.51 -5.80 -12.88
CA ARG A 223 7.43 -6.70 -13.32
C ARG A 223 6.13 -6.34 -12.65
N PHE A 224 5.10 -6.14 -13.45
CA PHE A 224 3.71 -5.98 -13.00
C PHE A 224 2.90 -7.22 -13.38
N SER A 225 2.18 -7.76 -12.41
CA SER A 225 1.26 -8.88 -12.60
C SER A 225 -0.08 -8.52 -11.97
N SER A 226 -1.18 -8.68 -12.72
CA SER A 226 -2.52 -8.36 -12.22
C SER A 226 -3.47 -9.52 -12.42
N ILE A 227 -4.25 -9.84 -11.39
CA ILE A 227 -5.36 -10.78 -11.45
C ILE A 227 -6.61 -10.01 -11.03
N THR A 228 -7.54 -9.83 -11.96
CA THR A 228 -8.76 -9.07 -11.71
C THR A 228 -9.98 -9.78 -12.28
N VAL A 229 -11.07 -9.72 -11.56
CA VAL A 229 -12.37 -10.24 -11.99
C VAL A 229 -13.33 -9.07 -12.17
N THR A 230 -13.85 -8.91 -13.40
CA THR A 230 -14.87 -7.91 -13.70
C THR A 230 -16.26 -8.53 -13.57
N THR A 231 -17.19 -7.74 -13.07
CA THR A 231 -18.62 -8.10 -13.00
C THR A 231 -19.45 -7.10 -13.79
N PRO A 232 -20.69 -7.46 -14.18
CA PRO A 232 -21.58 -6.51 -14.84
C PRO A 232 -21.72 -5.20 -14.04
N GLY A 233 -21.52 -4.06 -14.71
CA GLY A 233 -21.55 -2.74 -14.07
C GLY A 233 -20.22 -2.23 -13.54
N SER A 234 -19.19 -3.06 -13.42
CA SER A 234 -17.83 -2.64 -13.06
C SER A 234 -17.12 -1.92 -14.21
N TYR A 235 -16.32 -0.92 -13.87
CA TYR A 235 -15.41 -0.25 -14.80
C TYR A 235 -13.96 -0.49 -14.37
N MET A 236 -13.16 -1.11 -15.22
CA MET A 236 -11.75 -1.37 -14.96
C MET A 236 -10.88 -0.80 -16.09
N ASP A 237 -10.02 0.17 -15.72
CA ASP A 237 -9.00 0.77 -16.59
C ASP A 237 -7.63 0.44 -15.96
N LEU A 238 -6.99 -0.58 -16.48
CA LEU A 238 -5.78 -1.18 -15.93
C LEU A 238 -4.66 -1.18 -16.97
N GLY A 239 -3.56 -0.53 -16.65
CA GLY A 239 -2.36 -0.50 -17.47
C GLY A 239 -1.10 -0.56 -16.62
N SER A 240 0.07 -0.56 -17.27
CA SER A 240 1.39 -0.39 -16.64
C SER A 240 2.39 0.15 -17.65
N VAL A 241 3.39 0.89 -17.18
CA VAL A 241 4.43 1.50 -18.01
C VAL A 241 5.82 1.19 -17.44
#